data_df903282ec9f58e863736cfe3a44e81e
#
_entry.id   df903282ec9f58e863736cfe3a44e81e
#
_cell.length_a   1.000
_cell.length_b   1.000
_cell.length_c   1.000
_cell.angle_alpha   90.00
_cell.angle_beta   90.00
_cell.angle_gamma   90.00
#
_symmetry.space_group_name_H-M   'P 1'
#
loop_
_entity.id
_entity.type
_entity.pdbx_description
1 polymer ?
#
loop_
_entity_poly.entity_id
_entity_poly.type
_entity_poly.pdbx_seq_one_letter_code
_entity_poly.pdbx_strand_id
1 'polypeptide(L)'
;MSRLDSFIARMQAQRDCLNFLKPGIDAIAGPILEVGLGNGRTYDHLRDLFPGRDIYVFERKVAAHPDCVPPDDRLFLGEARDSIPRAAKQLGAIAALIHTDLGTGDHAANTAMGQWLGPALDTLAARGAWILANQPLTVARWQRQPEPPGVPKDRYFLYRVE
;
A
#
# COMPACT_ATOMS: atom_id res chain seq x y z
N MET A 1 19.55 -18.40 4.40
CA MET A 1 18.57 -17.99 3.37
C MET A 1 19.28 -17.08 2.39
N SER A 2 19.20 -17.38 1.09
CA SER A 2 19.79 -16.53 0.06
C SER A 2 19.01 -15.22 -0.12
N ARG A 3 19.62 -14.23 -0.77
CA ARG A 3 18.89 -12.98 -1.13
C ARG A 3 17.72 -13.26 -2.06
N LEU A 4 17.86 -14.27 -2.92
CA LEU A 4 16.78 -14.72 -3.81
C LEU A 4 15.63 -15.34 -3.02
N ASP A 5 15.91 -16.23 -2.06
CA ASP A 5 14.88 -16.83 -1.21
C ASP A 5 14.15 -15.77 -0.39
N SER A 6 14.89 -14.80 0.15
CA SER A 6 14.31 -13.68 0.90
C SER A 6 13.39 -12.82 0.02
N PHE A 7 13.79 -12.56 -1.22
CA PHE A 7 12.97 -11.82 -2.18
C PHE A 7 11.69 -12.58 -2.55
N ILE A 8 11.81 -13.88 -2.85
CA ILE A 8 10.66 -14.74 -3.17
C ILE A 8 9.68 -14.78 -2.00
N ALA A 9 10.18 -15.03 -0.79
CA ALA A 9 9.35 -15.07 0.41
C ALA A 9 8.61 -13.75 0.68
N ARG A 10 9.27 -12.61 0.41
CA ARG A 10 8.64 -11.28 0.53
C ARG A 10 7.52 -11.11 -0.50
N MET A 11 7.75 -11.47 -1.74
CA MET A 11 6.75 -11.34 -2.81
C MET A 11 5.54 -12.25 -2.57
N GLN A 12 5.80 -13.49 -2.11
CA GLN A 12 4.73 -14.42 -1.74
C GLN A 12 3.87 -13.86 -0.60
N ALA A 13 4.50 -13.39 0.48
CA ALA A 13 3.78 -12.82 1.62
C ALA A 13 2.93 -11.61 1.22
N GLN A 14 3.45 -10.71 0.39
CA GLN A 14 2.72 -9.54 -0.12
C GLN A 14 1.49 -9.98 -0.92
N ARG A 15 1.66 -10.87 -1.87
CA ARG A 15 0.57 -11.42 -2.69
C ARG A 15 -0.49 -12.10 -1.82
N ASP A 16 -0.06 -12.94 -0.88
CA ASP A 16 -0.96 -13.72 -0.04
C ASP A 16 -1.76 -12.82 0.91
N CYS A 17 -1.16 -11.73 1.42
CA CYS A 17 -1.88 -10.69 2.17
C CYS A 17 -2.95 -10.01 1.32
N LEU A 18 -2.62 -9.58 0.10
CA LEU A 18 -3.58 -8.93 -0.80
C LEU A 18 -4.74 -9.85 -1.17
N ASN A 19 -4.44 -11.11 -1.50
CA ASN A 19 -5.46 -12.11 -1.81
C ASN A 19 -6.39 -12.37 -0.62
N PHE A 20 -5.83 -12.45 0.58
CA PHE A 20 -6.59 -12.63 1.81
C PHE A 20 -7.53 -11.45 2.10
N LEU A 21 -7.08 -10.24 1.84
CA LEU A 21 -7.86 -9.02 2.09
C LEU A 21 -8.97 -8.78 1.06
N LYS A 22 -8.91 -9.44 -0.11
CA LYS A 22 -9.84 -9.18 -1.22
C LYS A 22 -11.32 -9.16 -0.82
N PRO A 23 -11.88 -10.16 -0.10
CA PRO A 23 -13.29 -10.13 0.25
C PRO A 23 -13.68 -8.92 1.13
N GLY A 24 -12.78 -8.53 2.05
CA GLY A 24 -12.98 -7.36 2.90
C GLY A 24 -12.93 -6.04 2.14
N ILE A 25 -12.07 -5.96 1.12
CA ILE A 25 -11.95 -4.78 0.26
C ILE A 25 -13.13 -4.70 -0.70
N ASP A 26 -13.57 -5.81 -1.26
CA ASP A 26 -14.74 -5.86 -2.15
C ASP A 26 -16.03 -5.35 -1.46
N ALA A 27 -16.12 -5.54 -0.15
CA ALA A 27 -17.24 -5.08 0.66
C ALA A 27 -17.28 -3.56 0.91
N ILE A 28 -16.24 -2.82 0.48
CA ILE A 28 -16.11 -1.39 0.74
C ILE A 28 -16.02 -0.66 -0.60
N ALA A 29 -16.80 0.42 -0.74
CA ALA A 29 -16.67 1.32 -1.88
C ALA A 29 -15.38 2.15 -1.78
N GLY A 30 -14.86 2.59 -2.93
CA GLY A 30 -13.71 3.47 -3.00
C GLY A 30 -12.54 2.89 -3.77
N PRO A 31 -11.56 3.72 -4.11
CA PRO A 31 -10.37 3.33 -4.85
C PRO A 31 -9.37 2.56 -4.00
N ILE A 32 -8.39 2.00 -4.67
CA ILE A 32 -7.17 1.46 -4.08
C ILE A 32 -6.06 2.49 -4.26
N LEU A 33 -5.23 2.65 -3.24
CA LEU A 33 -4.01 3.45 -3.32
C LEU A 33 -2.79 2.55 -3.23
N GLU A 34 -1.92 2.66 -4.21
CA GLU A 34 -0.62 2.01 -4.26
C GLU A 34 0.47 3.06 -4.01
N VAL A 35 1.10 3.00 -2.84
CA VAL A 35 2.11 3.98 -2.42
C VAL A 35 3.50 3.37 -2.57
N GLY A 36 4.18 3.78 -3.64
CA GLY A 36 5.41 3.17 -4.12
C GLY A 36 5.16 2.17 -5.24
N LEU A 37 5.37 2.59 -6.48
CA LEU A 37 5.15 1.75 -7.66
C LEU A 37 6.29 0.74 -7.87
N GLY A 38 7.53 1.18 -7.66
CA GLY A 38 8.71 0.38 -7.92
C GLY A 38 8.71 -0.21 -9.33
N ASN A 39 8.82 -1.53 -9.43
CA ASN A 39 8.79 -2.24 -10.72
C ASN A 39 7.37 -2.40 -11.31
N GLY A 40 6.33 -2.12 -10.53
CA GLY A 40 4.93 -2.22 -10.95
C GLY A 40 4.27 -3.57 -10.73
N ARG A 41 4.93 -4.53 -10.10
CA ARG A 41 4.38 -5.89 -9.90
C ARG A 41 3.14 -5.91 -9.02
N THR A 42 3.14 -5.15 -7.95
CA THR A 42 1.98 -5.08 -7.05
C THR A 42 0.82 -4.34 -7.71
N TYR A 43 1.10 -3.26 -8.41
CA TYR A 43 0.09 -2.54 -9.21
C TYR A 43 -0.57 -3.45 -10.24
N ASP A 44 0.23 -4.26 -10.95
CA ASP A 44 -0.27 -5.23 -11.93
C ASP A 44 -1.16 -6.29 -11.25
N HIS A 45 -0.73 -6.84 -10.13
CA HIS A 45 -1.53 -7.78 -9.35
C HIS A 45 -2.83 -7.16 -8.81
N LEU A 46 -2.80 -5.90 -8.40
CA LEU A 46 -4.01 -5.19 -7.94
C LEU A 46 -5.03 -5.01 -9.08
N ARG A 47 -4.58 -4.74 -10.31
CA ARG A 47 -5.46 -4.68 -11.48
C ARG A 47 -6.17 -6.00 -11.75
N ASP A 48 -5.44 -7.11 -11.65
CA ASP A 48 -5.99 -8.46 -11.82
C ASP A 48 -6.96 -8.82 -10.69
N LEU A 49 -6.60 -8.48 -9.46
CA LEU A 49 -7.37 -8.83 -8.27
C LEU A 49 -8.67 -8.02 -8.15
N PHE A 50 -8.65 -6.76 -8.59
CA PHE A 50 -9.76 -5.82 -8.47
C PHE A 50 -10.13 -5.19 -9.84
N PRO A 51 -10.58 -5.99 -10.81
CA PRO A 51 -10.90 -5.48 -12.14
C PRO A 51 -12.00 -4.42 -12.06
N GLY A 52 -11.80 -3.30 -12.76
CA GLY A 52 -12.74 -2.18 -12.80
C GLY A 52 -12.69 -1.23 -11.60
N ARG A 53 -11.86 -1.48 -10.60
CA ARG A 53 -11.67 -0.56 -9.48
C ARG A 53 -10.58 0.45 -9.80
N ASP A 54 -10.82 1.73 -9.49
CA ASP A 54 -9.81 2.77 -9.64
C ASP A 54 -8.61 2.50 -8.72
N ILE A 55 -7.41 2.59 -9.27
CA ILE A 55 -6.15 2.45 -8.53
C ILE A 55 -5.34 3.72 -8.74
N TYR A 56 -5.12 4.49 -7.70
CA TYR A 56 -4.23 5.64 -7.71
C TYR A 56 -2.85 5.24 -7.21
N VAL A 57 -1.83 5.67 -7.91
CA VAL A 57 -0.43 5.31 -7.63
C VAL A 57 0.34 6.55 -7.22
N PHE A 58 1.17 6.39 -6.19
CA PHE A 58 2.09 7.43 -5.71
C PHE A 58 3.51 6.96 -5.98
N GLU A 59 4.26 7.72 -6.75
CA GLU A 59 5.63 7.36 -7.10
C GLU A 59 6.50 8.61 -7.27
N ARG A 60 7.71 8.54 -6.76
CA ARG A 60 8.68 9.62 -6.89
C ARG A 60 9.20 9.75 -8.31
N LYS A 61 9.56 8.61 -8.91
CA LYS A 61 10.07 8.50 -10.26
C LYS A 61 9.64 7.16 -10.86
N VAL A 62 8.90 7.20 -11.94
CA VAL A 62 8.43 5.98 -12.60
C VAL A 62 9.61 5.22 -13.22
N ALA A 63 9.77 3.97 -12.78
CA ALA A 63 10.76 3.01 -13.29
C ALA A 63 10.14 1.61 -13.43
N ALA A 64 8.83 1.55 -13.59
CA ALA A 64 8.09 0.31 -13.75
C ALA A 64 8.22 -0.26 -15.16
N HIS A 65 7.90 -1.56 -15.30
CA HIS A 65 7.72 -2.16 -16.62
C HIS A 65 6.66 -1.38 -17.41
N PRO A 66 6.84 -1.15 -18.72
CA PRO A 66 5.90 -0.35 -19.52
C PRO A 66 4.43 -0.76 -19.39
N ASP A 67 4.16 -2.06 -19.28
CA ASP A 67 2.79 -2.60 -19.13
C ASP A 67 2.20 -2.35 -17.71
N CYS A 68 3.02 -1.89 -16.77
CA CYS A 68 2.68 -1.66 -15.37
C CYS A 68 2.75 -0.18 -14.97
N VAL A 69 2.70 0.73 -15.94
CA VAL A 69 2.64 2.17 -15.70
C VAL A 69 1.17 2.59 -15.63
N PRO A 70 0.73 3.24 -14.55
CA PRO A 70 -0.63 3.76 -14.47
C PRO A 70 -0.84 4.92 -15.46
N PRO A 71 -2.09 5.19 -15.89
CA PRO A 71 -2.39 6.38 -16.65
C PRO A 71 -2.14 7.65 -15.84
N ASP A 72 -1.84 8.75 -16.52
CA ASP A 72 -1.42 10.02 -15.90
C ASP A 72 -2.45 10.56 -14.88
N ASP A 73 -3.74 10.38 -15.15
CA ASP A 73 -4.82 10.80 -14.26
C ASP A 73 -5.01 9.90 -13.02
N ARG A 74 -4.23 8.84 -12.92
CA ARG A 74 -4.17 7.92 -11.78
C ARG A 74 -2.79 7.92 -11.10
N LEU A 75 -1.89 8.83 -11.49
CA LEU A 75 -0.53 8.92 -10.97
C LEU A 75 -0.31 10.23 -10.23
N PHE A 76 0.04 10.12 -8.94
CA PHE A 76 0.55 11.22 -8.14
C PHE A 76 2.08 11.16 -8.12
N LEU A 77 2.69 11.87 -9.05
CA LEU A 77 4.14 11.92 -9.20
C LEU A 77 4.74 12.94 -8.21
N GLY A 78 5.83 12.57 -7.57
CA GLY A 78 6.59 13.38 -6.62
C GLY A 78 6.89 12.66 -5.31
N GLU A 79 7.57 13.35 -4.41
CA GLU A 79 7.84 12.85 -3.07
C GLU A 79 6.53 12.58 -2.31
N ALA A 80 6.47 11.50 -1.54
CA ALA A 80 5.27 11.11 -0.81
C ALA A 80 4.78 12.21 0.16
N ARG A 81 5.71 12.95 0.77
CA ARG A 81 5.39 14.08 1.65
C ARG A 81 4.62 15.20 0.96
N ASP A 82 4.76 15.33 -0.34
CA ASP A 82 4.08 16.36 -1.15
C ASP A 82 2.87 15.79 -1.90
N SER A 83 2.99 14.58 -2.43
CA SER A 83 1.95 13.96 -3.24
C SER A 83 0.76 13.47 -2.42
N ILE A 84 0.99 12.94 -1.20
CA ILE A 84 -0.11 12.49 -0.33
C ILE A 84 -1.03 13.65 0.10
N PRO A 85 -0.54 14.78 0.61
CA PRO A 85 -1.40 15.92 0.91
C PRO A 85 -2.13 16.49 -0.31
N ARG A 86 -1.50 16.47 -1.47
CA ARG A 86 -2.13 16.89 -2.73
C ARG A 86 -3.30 15.98 -3.10
N ALA A 87 -3.09 14.66 -2.99
CA ALA A 87 -4.14 13.67 -3.22
C ALA A 87 -5.28 13.81 -2.20
N ALA A 88 -4.98 14.06 -0.92
CA ALA A 88 -5.99 14.25 0.11
C ALA A 88 -6.91 15.44 -0.17
N LYS A 89 -6.38 16.52 -0.73
CA LYS A 89 -7.18 17.67 -1.18
C LYS A 89 -8.07 17.34 -2.38
N GLN A 90 -7.59 16.47 -3.26
CA GLN A 90 -8.30 16.12 -4.50
C GLN A 90 -9.32 15.00 -4.30
N LEU A 91 -8.98 13.98 -3.53
CA LEU A 91 -9.76 12.74 -3.40
C LEU A 91 -10.56 12.70 -2.08
N GLY A 92 -10.01 13.24 -1.00
CA GLY A 92 -10.55 13.06 0.34
C GLY A 92 -10.30 11.66 0.91
N ALA A 93 -10.95 11.35 2.02
CA ALA A 93 -10.81 10.08 2.75
C ALA A 93 -11.73 9.00 2.15
N ILE A 94 -11.39 8.49 0.97
CA ILE A 94 -12.25 7.57 0.19
C ILE A 94 -11.64 6.21 -0.11
N ALA A 95 -10.35 6.00 0.19
CA ALA A 95 -9.66 4.75 -0.16
C ALA A 95 -10.22 3.55 0.60
N ALA A 96 -10.54 2.48 -0.11
CA ALA A 96 -10.93 1.18 0.46
C ALA A 96 -9.73 0.33 0.88
N LEU A 97 -8.62 0.45 0.16
CA LEU A 97 -7.33 -0.15 0.47
C LEU A 97 -6.23 0.88 0.26
N ILE A 98 -5.29 0.94 1.19
CA ILE A 98 -4.00 1.59 0.99
C ILE A 98 -2.91 0.53 1.15
N HIS A 99 -2.20 0.24 0.07
CA HIS A 99 -0.99 -0.57 0.11
C HIS A 99 0.23 0.35 0.06
N THR A 100 1.19 0.11 0.92
CA THR A 100 2.46 0.85 0.93
C THR A 100 3.65 -0.09 1.08
N ASP A 101 4.58 -0.01 0.16
CA ASP A 101 5.85 -0.72 0.19
C ASP A 101 6.99 0.30 -0.03
N LEU A 102 6.97 1.35 0.77
CA LEU A 102 8.04 2.33 0.84
C LEU A 102 9.11 1.89 1.83
N GLY A 103 10.35 2.08 1.45
CA GLY A 103 11.45 1.80 2.35
C GLY A 103 12.79 1.86 1.65
N THR A 104 13.80 2.00 2.48
CA THR A 104 15.20 1.87 2.10
C THR A 104 15.80 0.68 2.86
N GLY A 105 17.04 0.32 2.59
CA GLY A 105 17.76 -0.66 3.43
C GLY A 105 18.12 -0.12 4.83
N ASP A 106 17.84 1.14 5.12
CA ASP A 106 18.16 1.82 6.38
C ASP A 106 16.98 1.74 7.35
N HIS A 107 17.17 1.00 8.45
CA HIS A 107 16.15 0.81 9.47
C HIS A 107 15.75 2.12 10.18
N ALA A 108 16.71 3.00 10.47
CA ALA A 108 16.44 4.29 11.14
C ALA A 108 15.60 5.20 10.23
N ALA A 109 15.93 5.26 8.94
CA ALA A 109 15.16 6.02 7.95
C ALA A 109 13.73 5.46 7.80
N ASN A 110 13.57 4.14 7.80
CA ASN A 110 12.25 3.50 7.72
C ASN A 110 11.42 3.77 8.98
N THR A 111 12.03 3.76 10.16
CA THR A 111 11.34 4.10 11.42
C THR A 111 10.88 5.56 11.41
N ALA A 112 11.74 6.49 11.01
CA ALA A 112 11.39 7.89 10.86
C ALA A 112 10.27 8.11 9.83
N MET A 113 10.29 7.37 8.73
CA MET A 113 9.22 7.39 7.73
C MET A 113 7.88 6.91 8.33
N GLY A 114 7.88 5.83 9.10
CA GLY A 114 6.67 5.29 9.73
C GLY A 114 5.95 6.28 10.64
N GLN A 115 6.69 7.21 11.28
CA GLN A 115 6.12 8.21 12.17
C GLN A 115 5.21 9.23 11.46
N TRP A 116 5.54 9.62 10.23
CA TRP A 116 4.74 10.59 9.47
C TRP A 116 3.82 9.94 8.43
N LEU A 117 4.20 8.77 7.90
CA LEU A 117 3.49 8.12 6.81
C LEU A 117 2.09 7.66 7.26
N GLY A 118 1.98 7.05 8.43
CA GLY A 118 0.68 6.62 8.96
C GLY A 118 -0.34 7.77 9.03
N PRO A 119 -0.06 8.85 9.77
CA PRO A 119 -0.95 10.01 9.81
C PRO A 119 -1.24 10.63 8.44
N ALA A 120 -0.27 10.66 7.54
CA ALA A 120 -0.48 11.17 6.19
C ALA A 120 -1.45 10.30 5.39
N LEU A 121 -1.27 8.98 5.40
CA LEU A 121 -2.15 8.03 4.72
C LEU A 121 -3.57 8.01 5.31
N ASP A 122 -3.69 8.28 6.61
CA ASP A 122 -4.98 8.35 7.29
C ASP A 122 -5.92 9.41 6.73
N THR A 123 -5.37 10.47 6.15
CA THR A 123 -6.16 11.52 5.48
C THR A 123 -6.86 11.03 4.21
N LEU A 124 -6.44 9.90 3.67
CA LEU A 124 -6.99 9.28 2.47
C LEU A 124 -7.85 8.04 2.75
N ALA A 125 -7.75 7.47 3.95
CA ALA A 125 -8.40 6.22 4.30
C ALA A 125 -9.87 6.42 4.65
N ALA A 126 -10.76 5.72 3.96
CA ALA A 126 -12.17 5.65 4.33
C ALA A 126 -12.36 4.91 5.67
N ARG A 127 -13.48 5.18 6.34
CA ARG A 127 -13.88 4.35 7.49
C ARG A 127 -14.07 2.90 7.03
N GLY A 128 -13.51 1.97 7.76
CA GLY A 128 -13.54 0.55 7.41
C GLY A 128 -12.51 0.16 6.34
N ALA A 129 -11.63 1.05 5.90
CA ALA A 129 -10.57 0.73 4.96
C ALA A 129 -9.58 -0.30 5.51
N TRP A 130 -8.88 -0.95 4.60
CA TRP A 130 -7.75 -1.80 4.91
C TRP A 130 -6.44 -1.09 4.58
N ILE A 131 -5.46 -1.28 5.44
CA ILE A 131 -4.10 -0.81 5.21
C ILE A 131 -3.18 -2.02 5.21
N LEU A 132 -2.34 -2.13 4.20
CA LEU A 132 -1.28 -3.14 4.11
C LEU A 132 0.06 -2.45 3.94
N ALA A 133 0.95 -2.62 4.91
CA ALA A 133 2.25 -1.94 4.94
C ALA A 133 3.41 -2.90 5.14
N ASN A 134 4.57 -2.59 4.56
CA ASN A 134 5.81 -3.33 4.74
C ASN A 134 6.55 -2.99 6.05
N GLN A 135 6.05 -2.00 6.79
CA GLN A 135 6.60 -1.55 8.06
C GLN A 135 5.48 -1.17 9.04
N PRO A 136 5.73 -1.19 10.35
CA PRO A 136 4.72 -0.81 11.31
C PRO A 136 4.37 0.68 11.17
N LEU A 137 3.07 0.96 11.21
CA LEU A 137 2.52 2.32 11.20
C LEU A 137 1.65 2.50 12.44
N THR A 138 1.63 3.70 12.99
CA THR A 138 0.86 4.02 14.20
C THR A 138 -0.12 5.15 13.92
N VAL A 139 -1.41 4.82 13.98
CA VAL A 139 -2.52 5.78 13.87
C VAL A 139 -3.60 5.36 14.86
N ALA A 140 -4.13 6.29 15.64
CA ALA A 140 -5.01 5.99 16.76
C ALA A 140 -6.26 5.18 16.38
N ARG A 141 -6.85 5.45 15.20
CA ARG A 141 -8.04 4.74 14.72
C ARG A 141 -7.75 3.50 13.86
N TRP A 142 -6.48 3.05 13.78
CA TRP A 142 -6.10 1.86 13.03
C TRP A 142 -5.91 0.68 13.96
N GLN A 143 -6.70 -0.36 13.79
CA GLN A 143 -6.57 -1.60 14.55
C GLN A 143 -5.68 -2.58 13.81
N ARG A 144 -4.57 -2.99 14.44
CA ARG A 144 -3.71 -4.05 13.90
C ARG A 144 -4.50 -5.35 13.76
N GLN A 145 -4.40 -5.98 12.60
CA GLN A 145 -4.97 -7.28 12.30
C GLN A 145 -3.88 -8.34 12.23
N PRO A 146 -4.19 -9.62 12.54
CA PRO A 146 -3.23 -10.69 12.40
C PRO A 146 -2.89 -10.93 10.92
N GLU A 147 -1.69 -11.44 10.68
CA GLU A 147 -1.29 -11.91 9.37
C GLU A 147 -2.13 -13.11 8.92
N PRO A 148 -2.38 -13.27 7.61
CA PRO A 148 -3.06 -14.46 7.08
C PRO A 148 -2.28 -15.75 7.37
N PRO A 149 -2.97 -16.89 7.41
CA PRO A 149 -2.28 -18.18 7.54
C PRO A 149 -1.18 -18.37 6.50
N GLY A 150 0.00 -18.79 6.95
CA GLY A 150 1.16 -19.02 6.09
C GLY A 150 2.05 -17.79 5.87
N VAL A 151 1.61 -16.60 6.24
CA VAL A 151 2.46 -15.40 6.20
C VAL A 151 3.23 -15.30 7.52
N PRO A 152 4.57 -15.17 7.49
CA PRO A 152 5.36 -15.02 8.70
C PRO A 152 4.98 -13.75 9.48
N LYS A 153 5.01 -13.85 10.81
CA LYS A 153 4.74 -12.73 11.72
C LYS A 153 5.65 -11.54 11.40
N ASP A 154 5.05 -10.34 11.44
CA ASP A 154 5.74 -9.07 11.21
C ASP A 154 6.42 -8.95 9.82
N ARG A 155 6.01 -9.79 8.87
CA ARG A 155 6.48 -9.67 7.48
C ARG A 155 5.76 -8.55 6.75
N TYR A 156 4.44 -8.41 6.99
CA TYR A 156 3.58 -7.28 6.59
C TYR A 156 2.68 -6.89 7.75
N PHE A 157 2.19 -5.68 7.70
CA PHE A 157 1.41 -5.07 8.75
C PHE A 157 0.04 -4.72 8.20
N LEU A 158 -0.99 -5.40 8.71
CA LEU A 158 -2.37 -5.24 8.30
C LEU A 158 -3.12 -4.41 9.33
N TYR A 159 -3.90 -3.45 8.88
CA TYR A 159 -4.74 -2.64 9.76
C TYR A 159 -6.14 -2.49 9.20
N ARG A 160 -7.10 -2.38 10.10
CA ARG A 160 -8.47 -1.98 9.81
C ARG A 160 -8.71 -0.59 10.37
N VAL A 161 -9.26 0.30 9.54
CA VAL A 161 -9.57 1.68 9.93
C VAL A 161 -10.96 1.72 10.60
N GLU A 162 -11.05 2.28 11.81
CA GLU A 162 -12.32 2.47 12.53
C GLU A 162 -13.14 3.66 12.05
#